data_224ee437d40f7383cd7a02953ea53fad
#
_entry.id   224ee437d40f7383cd7a02953ea53fad
#
_cell.length_a   1.000
_cell.length_b   1.000
_cell.length_c   1.000
_cell.angle_alpha   90.00
_cell.angle_beta   90.00
_cell.angle_gamma   90.00
#
_symmetry.space_group_name_H-M   'P 1'
#
loop_
_entity.id
_entity.type
_entity.pdbx_description
1 polymer ?
#
loop_
_entity_poly.entity_id
_entity_poly.type
_entity_poly.pdbx_seq_one_letter_code
_entity_poly.pdbx_strand_id
1 'polypeptide(L)'
;MKRFHKILLTAAACAALLISAQAAEPQDVLQTVLPVVQQEWQSTGTVSTTYFSGDDYLMQLSSLMPEKHLYTVILLMKDTSDASICKCGVFDPQTGKMVVPVEYDSIEVSADGELLLGQWNDDSPRCWFADAAGALTQIELPAGYTKLSPDSSGLFILSKIVRKPMRVINMPETTEANVEQFAIADRNMNIIRDNIDGGASGPSIWPPEYTNGVFIIQTGGTQWETGMAYRGCNGTFGLIDKTGNWIGRHDYQSLSWADQHFVARRNGKYYLLDGKGGETPVTVQMEMYRYSSWAKKEADAAQTHDIETRFAYPQLDITRAKFTELTMQLYRTIYPDREVPQSDKQFSDCEDAEIQSDVQNAVALGIVNGYEDGTFRPYRTISREEAAAMLNRLYTALGGTVDTVPGETYADDAQIDDWARDSVYAMREKNIMTGKQDNKFCPKDGYTAEQAVVTMERMYQAER
;
A
#
# COMPACT_ATOMS: atom_id res chain seq x y z
N MET A 1 16.04 -22.67 -11.51
CA MET A 1 15.61 -23.64 -12.55
C MET A 1 15.22 -25.03 -12.01
N LYS A 2 15.83 -25.59 -10.96
CA LYS A 2 15.47 -26.94 -10.45
C LYS A 2 14.18 -26.99 -9.59
N ARG A 3 13.71 -25.88 -8.98
CA ARG A 3 12.46 -25.83 -8.23
C ARG A 3 11.21 -25.67 -9.11
N PHE A 4 11.32 -24.98 -10.23
CA PHE A 4 10.23 -24.84 -11.20
C PHE A 4 9.81 -26.16 -11.87
N HIS A 5 10.74 -27.10 -12.05
CA HIS A 5 10.43 -28.40 -12.64
C HIS A 5 9.63 -29.34 -11.70
N LYS A 6 9.74 -29.19 -10.36
CA LYS A 6 8.96 -30.01 -9.43
C LYS A 6 7.50 -29.54 -9.31
N ILE A 7 7.27 -28.23 -9.40
CA ILE A 7 5.90 -27.64 -9.37
C ILE A 7 5.13 -27.99 -10.64
N LEU A 8 5.79 -28.01 -11.81
CA LEU A 8 5.16 -28.45 -13.05
C LEU A 8 4.82 -29.97 -13.06
N LEU A 9 5.59 -30.79 -12.35
CA LEU A 9 5.33 -32.23 -12.28
C LEU A 9 4.11 -32.59 -11.39
N THR A 10 3.87 -31.82 -10.30
CA THR A 10 2.66 -31.98 -9.47
C THR A 10 1.40 -31.45 -10.17
N ALA A 11 1.48 -30.33 -10.85
CA ALA A 11 0.37 -29.82 -11.68
C ALA A 11 0.04 -30.76 -12.87
N ALA A 12 1.05 -31.34 -13.51
CA ALA A 12 0.86 -32.32 -14.56
C ALA A 12 0.29 -33.65 -14.08
N ALA A 13 0.62 -34.07 -12.85
CA ALA A 13 0.05 -35.29 -12.24
C ALA A 13 -1.43 -35.10 -11.88
N CYS A 14 -1.84 -33.90 -11.42
CA CYS A 14 -3.25 -33.59 -11.19
C CYS A 14 -4.05 -33.49 -12.50
N ALA A 15 -3.46 -32.91 -13.56
CA ALA A 15 -4.11 -32.85 -14.87
C ALA A 15 -4.28 -34.23 -15.56
N ALA A 16 -3.37 -35.19 -15.27
CA ALA A 16 -3.45 -36.54 -15.84
C ALA A 16 -4.53 -37.43 -15.20
N LEU A 17 -5.05 -37.09 -14.03
CA LEU A 17 -6.11 -37.82 -13.33
C LEU A 17 -7.54 -37.37 -13.69
N LEU A 18 -7.69 -36.30 -14.48
CA LEU A 18 -8.98 -35.67 -14.81
C LEU A 18 -9.46 -35.93 -16.25
N ILE A 19 -8.99 -37.00 -16.92
CA ILE A 19 -9.50 -37.36 -18.24
C ILE A 19 -10.67 -38.32 -18.11
N SER A 20 -11.86 -37.77 -17.86
CA SER A 20 -13.13 -38.32 -18.36
C SER A 20 -14.24 -37.27 -18.30
N ALA A 21 -14.77 -36.95 -19.49
CA ALA A 21 -15.69 -35.89 -19.78
C ALA A 21 -17.05 -36.03 -19.07
N GLN A 22 -17.27 -35.19 -18.06
CA GLN A 22 -18.55 -34.62 -17.63
C GLN A 22 -18.17 -33.35 -16.88
N ALA A 23 -18.92 -32.24 -17.05
CA ALA A 23 -18.68 -31.01 -16.30
C ALA A 23 -18.55 -31.36 -14.81
N ALA A 24 -17.35 -31.15 -14.23
CA ALA A 24 -17.10 -31.53 -12.85
C ALA A 24 -17.91 -30.61 -11.94
N GLU A 25 -18.68 -31.18 -11.05
CA GLU A 25 -19.36 -30.40 -10.00
C GLU A 25 -18.30 -29.75 -9.10
N PRO A 26 -18.53 -28.51 -8.57
CA PRO A 26 -17.57 -27.81 -7.70
C PRO A 26 -17.04 -28.65 -6.55
N GLN A 27 -17.88 -29.49 -5.97
CA GLN A 27 -17.53 -30.40 -4.87
C GLN A 27 -16.49 -31.47 -5.29
N ASP A 28 -16.57 -31.97 -6.53
CA ASP A 28 -15.64 -33.01 -7.04
C ASP A 28 -14.23 -32.40 -7.26
N VAL A 29 -14.16 -31.15 -7.73
CA VAL A 29 -12.90 -30.41 -7.86
C VAL A 29 -12.23 -30.24 -6.51
N LEU A 30 -12.97 -29.79 -5.49
CA LEU A 30 -12.46 -29.60 -4.15
C LEU A 30 -11.96 -30.91 -3.51
N GLN A 31 -12.71 -32.01 -3.64
CA GLN A 31 -12.31 -33.32 -3.13
C GLN A 31 -11.01 -33.84 -3.76
N THR A 32 -10.71 -33.45 -4.99
CA THR A 32 -9.49 -33.87 -5.70
C THR A 32 -8.29 -33.01 -5.34
N VAL A 33 -8.48 -31.70 -5.21
CA VAL A 33 -7.37 -30.73 -5.10
C VAL A 33 -6.95 -30.50 -3.66
N LEU A 34 -7.90 -30.37 -2.71
CA LEU A 34 -7.56 -30.03 -1.33
C LEU A 34 -6.69 -31.07 -0.61
N PRO A 35 -6.81 -32.38 -0.84
CA PRO A 35 -5.89 -33.38 -0.28
C PRO A 35 -4.44 -33.21 -0.74
N VAL A 36 -4.24 -32.78 -2.01
CA VAL A 36 -2.89 -32.50 -2.54
C VAL A 36 -2.28 -31.30 -1.86
N VAL A 37 -3.06 -30.23 -1.67
CA VAL A 37 -2.65 -29.03 -0.93
C VAL A 37 -2.30 -29.37 0.53
N GLN A 38 -3.09 -30.20 1.19
CA GLN A 38 -2.82 -30.63 2.54
C GLN A 38 -1.52 -31.42 2.64
N GLN A 39 -1.26 -32.31 1.68
CA GLN A 39 -0.01 -33.09 1.66
C GLN A 39 1.21 -32.17 1.43
N GLU A 40 1.11 -31.16 0.58
CA GLU A 40 2.16 -30.16 0.37
C GLU A 40 2.44 -29.41 1.68
N TRP A 41 1.41 -28.93 2.35
CA TRP A 41 1.55 -28.24 3.63
C TRP A 41 2.20 -29.13 4.70
N GLN A 42 1.80 -30.39 4.81
CA GLN A 42 2.40 -31.35 5.74
C GLN A 42 3.90 -31.59 5.48
N SER A 43 4.33 -31.46 4.24
CA SER A 43 5.73 -31.66 3.83
C SER A 43 6.61 -30.43 3.95
N THR A 44 6.06 -29.23 3.77
CA THR A 44 6.81 -27.97 3.63
C THR A 44 6.49 -26.95 4.74
N GLY A 45 5.38 -27.13 5.46
CA GLY A 45 4.85 -26.15 6.41
C GLY A 45 4.24 -24.89 5.76
N THR A 46 4.23 -24.81 4.44
CA THR A 46 3.71 -23.65 3.69
C THR A 46 3.00 -24.11 2.43
N VAL A 47 2.00 -23.34 1.99
CA VAL A 47 1.41 -23.47 0.65
C VAL A 47 1.63 -22.12 -0.06
N SER A 48 2.27 -22.15 -1.21
CA SER A 48 2.40 -20.95 -2.04
C SER A 48 1.08 -20.69 -2.77
N THR A 49 0.84 -19.42 -3.17
CA THR A 49 -0.28 -19.08 -4.08
C THR A 49 -0.18 -19.96 -5.32
N THR A 50 -1.20 -20.77 -5.56
CA THR A 50 -1.21 -21.79 -6.60
C THR A 50 -2.50 -21.72 -7.40
N TYR A 51 -2.39 -21.99 -8.70
CA TYR A 51 -3.51 -22.07 -9.62
C TYR A 51 -3.67 -23.50 -10.14
N PHE A 52 -4.91 -24.00 -10.09
CA PHE A 52 -5.31 -25.25 -10.69
C PHE A 52 -6.32 -24.94 -11.81
N SER A 53 -6.16 -25.51 -12.98
CA SER A 53 -7.06 -25.29 -14.11
C SER A 53 -7.47 -26.58 -14.76
N GLY A 54 -8.75 -26.69 -15.11
CA GLY A 54 -9.32 -27.72 -15.95
C GLY A 54 -10.08 -27.07 -17.11
N ASP A 55 -10.71 -27.90 -17.94
CA ASP A 55 -11.48 -27.40 -19.11
C ASP A 55 -12.66 -26.51 -18.67
N ASP A 56 -13.29 -26.84 -17.53
CA ASP A 56 -14.51 -26.20 -17.03
C ASP A 56 -14.30 -25.35 -15.77
N TYR A 57 -13.09 -25.25 -15.24
CA TYR A 57 -12.83 -24.47 -14.02
C TYR A 57 -11.43 -23.87 -13.96
N LEU A 58 -11.30 -22.83 -13.14
CA LEU A 58 -10.06 -22.28 -12.63
C LEU A 58 -10.19 -22.17 -11.10
N MET A 59 -9.27 -22.77 -10.36
CA MET A 59 -9.21 -22.62 -8.92
C MET A 59 -7.93 -21.90 -8.51
N GLN A 60 -8.06 -20.91 -7.65
CA GLN A 60 -6.95 -20.21 -7.04
C GLN A 60 -6.94 -20.49 -5.53
N LEU A 61 -5.77 -20.80 -5.01
CA LEU A 61 -5.49 -20.85 -3.59
C LEU A 61 -4.53 -19.74 -3.23
N SER A 62 -4.83 -18.98 -2.19
CA SER A 62 -3.93 -17.94 -1.67
C SER A 62 -4.01 -17.85 -0.15
N SER A 63 -2.90 -17.46 0.47
CA SER A 63 -2.87 -17.21 1.91
C SER A 63 -3.85 -16.11 2.28
N LEU A 64 -4.74 -16.36 3.23
CA LEU A 64 -5.72 -15.41 3.74
C LEU A 64 -5.27 -14.84 5.10
N MET A 65 -4.90 -15.73 6.02
CA MET A 65 -4.41 -15.43 7.37
C MET A 65 -3.16 -16.28 7.63
N PRO A 66 -1.96 -15.81 7.27
CA PRO A 66 -0.72 -16.59 7.40
C PRO A 66 -0.47 -17.10 8.82
N GLU A 67 -0.75 -16.25 9.81
CA GLU A 67 -0.55 -16.57 11.24
C GLU A 67 -1.51 -17.65 11.77
N LYS A 68 -2.63 -17.88 11.10
CA LYS A 68 -3.62 -18.92 11.41
C LYS A 68 -3.59 -20.07 10.41
N HIS A 69 -2.68 -20.02 9.43
CA HIS A 69 -2.57 -21.00 8.34
C HIS A 69 -3.86 -21.20 7.54
N LEU A 70 -4.68 -20.14 7.40
CA LEU A 70 -5.91 -20.15 6.62
C LEU A 70 -5.69 -19.67 5.19
N TYR A 71 -6.34 -20.34 4.24
CA TYR A 71 -6.21 -20.06 2.81
C TYR A 71 -7.58 -19.83 2.19
N THR A 72 -7.65 -18.79 1.35
CA THR A 72 -8.82 -18.57 0.49
C THR A 72 -8.79 -19.56 -0.67
N VAL A 73 -9.91 -20.20 -0.91
CA VAL A 73 -10.18 -20.97 -2.13
C VAL A 73 -11.13 -20.15 -3.00
N ILE A 74 -10.68 -19.79 -4.19
CA ILE A 74 -11.51 -19.11 -5.19
C ILE A 74 -11.74 -20.11 -6.33
N LEU A 75 -12.99 -20.48 -6.56
CA LEU A 75 -13.38 -21.38 -7.62
C LEU A 75 -14.18 -20.62 -8.66
N LEU A 76 -13.66 -20.57 -9.88
CA LEU A 76 -14.31 -20.01 -11.04
C LEU A 76 -14.76 -21.17 -11.94
N MET A 77 -16.06 -21.38 -12.05
CA MET A 77 -16.65 -22.36 -12.96
C MET A 77 -17.08 -21.66 -14.25
N LYS A 78 -16.74 -22.25 -15.40
CA LYS A 78 -17.24 -21.80 -16.69
C LYS A 78 -18.65 -22.36 -16.89
N ASP A 79 -19.63 -21.48 -17.01
CA ASP A 79 -21.00 -21.88 -17.35
C ASP A 79 -21.13 -22.08 -18.88
N THR A 80 -22.03 -22.98 -19.27
CA THR A 80 -22.38 -23.26 -20.67
C THR A 80 -23.02 -22.06 -21.39
N SER A 81 -23.39 -21.00 -20.66
CA SER A 81 -23.94 -19.72 -21.16
C SER A 81 -22.90 -18.63 -21.36
N ASP A 82 -21.58 -18.93 -21.34
CA ASP A 82 -20.47 -17.97 -21.33
C ASP A 82 -20.38 -17.08 -20.05
N ALA A 83 -21.22 -17.28 -19.06
CA ALA A 83 -21.06 -16.66 -17.76
C ALA A 83 -20.12 -17.48 -16.86
N SER A 84 -19.31 -16.83 -16.08
CA SER A 84 -18.45 -17.48 -15.09
C SER A 84 -19.06 -17.30 -13.70
N ILE A 85 -19.22 -18.41 -12.96
CA ILE A 85 -19.61 -18.40 -11.57
C ILE A 85 -18.35 -18.40 -10.72
N CYS A 86 -18.13 -17.32 -9.96
CA CYS A 86 -17.01 -17.22 -9.03
C CYS A 86 -17.54 -17.36 -7.60
N LYS A 87 -17.04 -18.36 -6.87
CA LYS A 87 -17.34 -18.56 -5.46
C LYS A 87 -16.09 -18.75 -4.65
N CYS A 88 -16.14 -18.30 -3.39
CA CYS A 88 -15.02 -18.32 -2.47
C CYS A 88 -15.36 -19.16 -1.22
N GLY A 89 -14.32 -19.75 -0.65
CA GLY A 89 -14.37 -20.48 0.62
C GLY A 89 -13.06 -20.33 1.37
N VAL A 90 -12.96 -20.92 2.56
CA VAL A 90 -11.73 -20.92 3.37
C VAL A 90 -11.34 -22.36 3.73
N PHE A 91 -10.10 -22.69 3.47
CA PHE A 91 -9.51 -24.00 3.73
C PHE A 91 -8.42 -23.92 4.80
N ASP A 92 -8.44 -24.86 5.73
CA ASP A 92 -7.39 -25.07 6.71
C ASP A 92 -6.59 -26.35 6.37
N PRO A 93 -5.34 -26.22 5.88
CA PRO A 93 -4.53 -27.36 5.52
C PRO A 93 -4.04 -28.19 6.75
N GLN A 94 -4.03 -27.63 7.95
CA GLN A 94 -3.70 -28.38 9.17
C GLN A 94 -4.71 -29.48 9.42
N THR A 95 -5.99 -29.12 9.35
CA THR A 95 -7.10 -30.05 9.58
C THR A 95 -7.54 -30.76 8.31
N GLY A 96 -7.18 -30.25 7.13
CA GLY A 96 -7.65 -30.74 5.83
C GLY A 96 -9.12 -30.47 5.58
N LYS A 97 -9.70 -29.46 6.22
CA LYS A 97 -11.13 -29.15 6.15
C LYS A 97 -11.41 -27.76 5.63
N MET A 98 -12.55 -27.62 4.98
CA MET A 98 -13.13 -26.32 4.73
C MET A 98 -13.63 -25.73 6.05
N VAL A 99 -13.12 -24.55 6.42
CA VAL A 99 -13.63 -23.72 7.54
C VAL A 99 -14.89 -22.98 7.07
N VAL A 100 -14.87 -22.49 5.83
CA VAL A 100 -15.99 -21.84 5.17
C VAL A 100 -16.20 -22.54 3.83
N PRO A 101 -17.41 -23.01 3.51
CA PRO A 101 -17.70 -23.68 2.23
C PRO A 101 -17.56 -22.71 1.04
N VAL A 102 -17.30 -23.25 -0.17
CA VAL A 102 -17.12 -22.46 -1.39
C VAL A 102 -18.49 -22.08 -1.97
N GLU A 103 -19.15 -21.11 -1.36
CA GLU A 103 -20.48 -20.66 -1.75
C GLU A 103 -20.69 -19.12 -1.66
N TYR A 104 -19.67 -18.40 -1.22
CA TYR A 104 -19.70 -16.94 -1.04
C TYR A 104 -19.13 -16.20 -2.25
N ASP A 105 -19.63 -15.00 -2.52
CA ASP A 105 -19.13 -14.15 -3.61
C ASP A 105 -17.87 -13.37 -3.22
N SER A 106 -17.69 -13.11 -1.92
CA SER A 106 -16.49 -12.50 -1.38
C SER A 106 -16.16 -13.02 0.01
N ILE A 107 -14.86 -13.02 0.32
CA ILE A 107 -14.31 -13.26 1.65
C ILE A 107 -13.20 -12.25 1.88
N GLU A 108 -13.34 -11.49 2.94
CA GLU A 108 -12.39 -10.46 3.35
C GLU A 108 -12.05 -10.64 4.84
N VAL A 109 -10.92 -10.08 5.27
CA VAL A 109 -10.49 -10.14 6.67
C VAL A 109 -10.64 -8.76 7.28
N SER A 110 -11.36 -8.65 8.40
CA SER A 110 -11.45 -7.41 9.16
C SER A 110 -10.14 -7.10 9.91
N ALA A 111 -9.97 -5.87 10.35
CA ALA A 111 -8.81 -5.46 11.14
C ALA A 111 -8.65 -6.27 12.44
N ASP A 112 -9.75 -6.79 13.00
CA ASP A 112 -9.77 -7.65 14.19
C ASP A 112 -9.51 -9.14 13.87
N GLY A 113 -9.28 -9.47 12.58
CA GLY A 113 -8.99 -10.83 12.12
C GLY A 113 -10.22 -11.75 12.08
N GLU A 114 -11.44 -11.20 11.98
CA GLU A 114 -12.65 -11.94 11.66
C GLU A 114 -12.85 -12.01 10.13
N LEU A 115 -13.45 -13.08 9.67
CA LEU A 115 -13.80 -13.22 8.26
C LEU A 115 -15.13 -12.53 7.99
N LEU A 116 -15.16 -11.66 6.97
CA LEU A 116 -16.38 -11.09 6.42
C LEU A 116 -16.75 -11.86 5.16
N LEU A 117 -17.93 -12.46 5.14
CA LEU A 117 -18.45 -13.26 4.05
C LEU A 117 -19.60 -12.51 3.39
N GLY A 118 -19.61 -12.44 2.05
CA GLY A 118 -20.66 -11.78 1.29
C GLY A 118 -21.32 -12.69 0.26
N GLN A 119 -22.64 -12.63 0.17
CA GLN A 119 -23.43 -13.10 -0.95
C GLN A 119 -24.19 -11.89 -1.53
N TRP A 120 -23.66 -11.37 -2.63
CA TRP A 120 -24.10 -10.10 -3.22
C TRP A 120 -25.13 -10.32 -4.30
N ASN A 121 -26.41 -10.31 -3.89
CA ASN A 121 -27.56 -10.31 -4.78
C ASN A 121 -28.20 -8.93 -4.72
N ASP A 122 -28.45 -8.31 -5.86
CA ASP A 122 -28.98 -6.94 -5.96
C ASP A 122 -30.29 -6.73 -5.17
N ASP A 123 -31.12 -7.77 -5.10
CA ASP A 123 -32.42 -7.70 -4.42
C ASP A 123 -32.34 -8.08 -2.92
N SER A 124 -31.34 -8.83 -2.51
CA SER A 124 -31.24 -9.38 -1.15
C SER A 124 -29.80 -9.72 -0.77
N PRO A 125 -28.93 -8.69 -0.64
CA PRO A 125 -27.55 -8.93 -0.21
C PRO A 125 -27.53 -9.54 1.19
N ARG A 126 -26.68 -10.52 1.41
CA ARG A 126 -26.49 -11.17 2.70
C ARG A 126 -25.01 -11.20 3.05
N CYS A 127 -24.70 -10.92 4.30
CA CYS A 127 -23.32 -11.00 4.80
C CYS A 127 -23.27 -11.53 6.24
N TRP A 128 -22.11 -12.04 6.59
CA TRP A 128 -21.86 -12.65 7.90
C TRP A 128 -20.44 -12.33 8.36
N PHE A 129 -20.28 -12.21 9.66
CA PHE A 129 -18.98 -12.45 10.26
C PHE A 129 -18.83 -13.95 10.54
N ALA A 130 -17.65 -14.49 10.28
CA ALA A 130 -17.27 -15.83 10.71
C ALA A 130 -16.04 -15.74 11.62
N ASP A 131 -16.08 -16.50 12.73
CA ASP A 131 -14.91 -16.67 13.56
C ASP A 131 -13.91 -17.67 12.93
N ALA A 132 -12.76 -17.86 13.57
CA ALA A 132 -11.73 -18.78 13.09
C ALA A 132 -12.18 -20.27 13.05
N ALA A 133 -13.28 -20.62 13.71
CA ALA A 133 -13.88 -21.95 13.67
C ALA A 133 -14.98 -22.08 12.61
N GLY A 134 -15.31 -20.98 11.92
CA GLY A 134 -16.34 -20.93 10.89
C GLY A 134 -17.77 -20.70 11.43
N ALA A 135 -17.94 -20.33 12.70
CA ALA A 135 -19.25 -20.01 13.25
C ALA A 135 -19.72 -18.67 12.71
N LEU A 136 -20.94 -18.64 12.15
CA LEU A 136 -21.48 -17.51 11.42
C LEU A 136 -22.37 -16.61 12.29
N THR A 137 -22.15 -15.31 12.17
CA THR A 137 -23.05 -14.27 12.72
C THR A 137 -23.56 -13.41 11.58
N GLN A 138 -24.85 -13.45 11.29
CA GLN A 138 -25.45 -12.65 10.22
C GLN A 138 -25.39 -11.17 10.53
N ILE A 139 -25.12 -10.36 9.50
CA ILE A 139 -25.05 -8.90 9.55
C ILE A 139 -26.29 -8.35 8.84
N GLU A 140 -27.05 -7.49 9.52
CA GLU A 140 -28.14 -6.73 8.93
C GLU A 140 -27.61 -5.41 8.37
N LEU A 141 -27.60 -5.29 7.04
CA LEU A 141 -27.17 -4.06 6.39
C LEU A 141 -28.21 -2.94 6.59
N PRO A 142 -27.80 -1.68 6.79
CA PRO A 142 -28.70 -0.54 6.80
C PRO A 142 -29.49 -0.45 5.47
N ALA A 143 -30.71 0.05 5.54
CA ALA A 143 -31.60 0.10 4.38
C ALA A 143 -30.98 0.81 3.17
N GLY A 144 -31.06 0.15 2.01
CA GLY A 144 -30.53 0.66 0.74
C GLY A 144 -29.05 0.36 0.46
N TYR A 145 -28.30 -0.14 1.43
CA TYR A 145 -26.92 -0.59 1.21
C TYR A 145 -26.89 -2.02 0.69
N THR A 146 -26.00 -2.28 -0.27
CA THR A 146 -25.93 -3.56 -0.98
C THR A 146 -24.58 -4.24 -0.89
N LYS A 147 -23.54 -3.54 -0.40
CA LYS A 147 -22.21 -4.11 -0.18
C LYS A 147 -21.59 -3.61 1.11
N LEU A 148 -20.70 -4.42 1.64
CA LEU A 148 -19.94 -4.18 2.86
C LEU A 148 -18.50 -4.67 2.66
N SER A 149 -17.52 -3.85 2.99
CA SER A 149 -16.11 -4.24 3.02
C SER A 149 -15.46 -3.75 4.32
N PRO A 150 -14.54 -4.51 4.90
CA PRO A 150 -13.79 -4.06 6.07
C PRO A 150 -12.75 -3.03 5.65
N ASP A 151 -12.38 -2.17 6.57
CA ASP A 151 -11.31 -1.19 6.41
C ASP A 151 -10.22 -1.40 7.46
N SER A 152 -8.99 -1.01 7.17
CA SER A 152 -7.83 -1.14 8.06
C SER A 152 -7.98 -0.37 9.39
N SER A 153 -8.92 0.58 9.45
CA SER A 153 -9.25 1.33 10.68
C SER A 153 -9.99 0.52 11.74
N GLY A 154 -10.50 -0.68 11.39
CA GLY A 154 -11.47 -1.43 12.18
C GLY A 154 -12.94 -0.99 11.96
N LEU A 155 -13.16 -0.08 11.01
CA LEU A 155 -14.49 0.31 10.54
C LEU A 155 -14.85 -0.42 9.26
N PHE A 156 -16.03 -0.14 8.73
CA PHE A 156 -16.54 -0.78 7.53
C PHE A 156 -17.00 0.26 6.50
N ILE A 157 -16.73 -0.03 5.24
CA ILE A 157 -17.22 0.75 4.11
C ILE A 157 -18.47 0.06 3.57
N LEU A 158 -19.58 0.78 3.61
CA LEU A 158 -20.83 0.39 3.00
C LEU A 158 -20.96 1.05 1.63
N SER A 159 -21.56 0.39 0.65
CA SER A 159 -21.93 1.04 -0.60
C SER A 159 -23.37 0.77 -1.00
N LYS A 160 -23.95 1.74 -1.70
CA LYS A 160 -25.30 1.73 -2.27
C LYS A 160 -25.27 2.34 -3.65
N ILE A 161 -26.19 1.91 -4.51
CA ILE A 161 -26.41 2.56 -5.81
C ILE A 161 -27.45 3.66 -5.64
N VAL A 162 -27.09 4.87 -6.02
CA VAL A 162 -28.01 6.03 -6.02
C VAL A 162 -28.12 6.61 -7.43
N ARG A 163 -29.28 7.18 -7.73
CA ARG A 163 -29.49 7.86 -9.00
C ARG A 163 -29.13 9.34 -8.86
N LYS A 164 -28.16 9.78 -9.66
CA LYS A 164 -27.66 11.16 -9.63
C LYS A 164 -27.54 11.73 -11.04
N PRO A 165 -27.69 13.07 -11.19
CA PRO A 165 -27.41 13.72 -12.45
C PRO A 165 -25.91 13.62 -12.78
N MET A 166 -25.62 13.11 -13.97
CA MET A 166 -24.26 12.99 -14.52
C MET A 166 -24.11 13.82 -15.78
N ARG A 167 -22.93 14.43 -15.94
CA ARG A 167 -22.52 15.04 -17.19
C ARG A 167 -21.54 14.13 -17.91
N VAL A 168 -21.92 13.64 -19.08
CA VAL A 168 -21.05 12.82 -19.93
C VAL A 168 -20.17 13.73 -20.78
N ILE A 169 -18.87 13.41 -20.90
CA ILE A 169 -17.96 14.16 -21.76
C ILE A 169 -18.46 14.08 -23.20
N ASN A 170 -18.52 15.24 -23.86
CA ASN A 170 -19.04 15.43 -25.22
C ASN A 170 -20.58 15.35 -25.37
N MET A 171 -21.34 15.27 -24.29
CA MET A 171 -22.80 15.48 -24.34
C MET A 171 -23.18 16.82 -23.72
N PRO A 172 -24.07 17.61 -24.36
CA PRO A 172 -24.44 18.93 -23.85
C PRO A 172 -25.38 18.85 -22.65
N GLU A 173 -26.02 17.72 -22.43
CA GLU A 173 -27.04 17.54 -21.41
C GLU A 173 -26.57 16.65 -20.25
N THR A 174 -27.07 16.96 -19.06
CA THR A 174 -26.88 16.12 -17.87
C THR A 174 -27.89 14.96 -17.94
N THR A 175 -27.43 13.74 -17.82
CA THR A 175 -28.27 12.54 -17.77
C THR A 175 -28.30 11.98 -16.34
N GLU A 176 -29.42 11.37 -15.97
CA GLU A 176 -29.51 10.62 -14.71
C GLU A 176 -28.82 9.26 -14.85
N ALA A 177 -27.90 8.95 -13.95
CA ALA A 177 -27.21 7.67 -13.94
C ALA A 177 -27.16 7.03 -12.55
N ASN A 178 -27.06 5.72 -12.54
CA ASN A 178 -26.82 4.97 -11.32
C ASN A 178 -25.32 5.08 -10.96
N VAL A 179 -25.04 5.56 -9.76
CA VAL A 179 -23.68 5.76 -9.25
C VAL A 179 -23.53 5.11 -7.89
N GLU A 180 -22.34 4.60 -7.60
CA GLU A 180 -22.02 4.07 -6.29
C GLU A 180 -21.78 5.23 -5.31
N GLN A 181 -22.36 5.13 -4.12
CA GLN A 181 -22.18 6.06 -3.02
C GLN A 181 -21.85 5.28 -1.76
N PHE A 182 -20.97 5.84 -0.93
CA PHE A 182 -20.39 5.16 0.21
C PHE A 182 -20.87 5.74 1.54
N ALA A 183 -20.77 4.91 2.58
CA ALA A 183 -20.83 5.32 3.98
C ALA A 183 -19.76 4.60 4.79
N ILE A 184 -19.38 5.17 5.91
CA ILE A 184 -18.51 4.55 6.92
C ILE A 184 -19.39 4.16 8.10
N ALA A 185 -19.24 2.93 8.58
CA ALA A 185 -20.03 2.38 9.69
C ALA A 185 -19.14 1.67 10.71
N ASP A 186 -19.65 1.53 11.92
CA ASP A 186 -19.04 0.66 12.95
C ASP A 186 -19.41 -0.82 12.71
N ARG A 187 -18.88 -1.71 13.56
CA ARG A 187 -19.14 -3.16 13.50
C ARG A 187 -20.62 -3.52 13.70
N ASN A 188 -21.40 -2.66 14.35
CA ASN A 188 -22.83 -2.84 14.56
C ASN A 188 -23.68 -2.21 13.45
N MET A 189 -23.05 -1.79 12.35
CA MET A 189 -23.66 -1.11 11.20
C MET A 189 -24.29 0.24 11.54
N ASN A 190 -23.88 0.88 12.65
CA ASN A 190 -24.24 2.27 12.91
C ASN A 190 -23.45 3.16 11.96
N ILE A 191 -24.14 3.96 11.15
CA ILE A 191 -23.52 4.85 10.18
C ILE A 191 -22.84 6.00 10.91
N ILE A 192 -21.52 6.12 10.74
CA ILE A 192 -20.67 7.20 11.25
C ILE A 192 -20.67 8.38 10.28
N ARG A 193 -20.55 8.08 8.98
CA ARG A 193 -20.58 9.08 7.92
C ARG A 193 -21.28 8.53 6.70
N ASP A 194 -22.24 9.29 6.16
CA ASP A 194 -23.02 8.94 4.95
C ASP A 194 -22.75 9.93 3.81
N ASN A 195 -23.31 9.63 2.65
CA ASN A 195 -23.30 10.47 1.45
C ASN A 195 -21.88 10.82 0.98
N ILE A 196 -20.98 9.84 1.02
CA ILE A 196 -19.63 9.94 0.51
C ILE A 196 -19.64 9.54 -0.96
N ASP A 197 -19.16 10.42 -1.84
CA ASP A 197 -19.13 10.20 -3.28
C ASP A 197 -17.81 9.54 -3.75
N GLY A 198 -16.83 9.41 -2.87
CA GLY A 198 -15.56 8.74 -3.12
C GLY A 198 -14.51 9.01 -2.05
N GLY A 199 -13.36 8.40 -2.23
CA GLY A 199 -12.14 8.60 -1.43
C GLY A 199 -11.17 9.57 -2.08
N ALA A 200 -9.88 9.22 -2.10
CA ALA A 200 -8.81 10.05 -2.67
C ALA A 200 -9.06 10.42 -4.13
N SER A 201 -8.57 11.58 -4.54
CA SER A 201 -8.65 12.01 -5.93
C SER A 201 -7.77 11.13 -6.83
N GLY A 202 -8.36 10.64 -7.92
CA GLY A 202 -7.69 9.73 -8.85
C GLY A 202 -8.44 9.63 -10.19
N PRO A 203 -7.97 8.75 -11.07
CA PRO A 203 -8.61 8.52 -12.37
C PRO A 203 -9.95 7.76 -12.29
N SER A 204 -10.22 7.13 -11.15
CA SER A 204 -11.42 6.35 -10.86
C SER A 204 -12.06 6.80 -9.56
N ILE A 205 -13.30 6.38 -9.31
CA ILE A 205 -13.94 6.54 -8.00
C ILE A 205 -13.40 5.41 -7.12
N TRP A 206 -12.70 5.81 -6.07
CA TRP A 206 -12.25 4.90 -5.04
C TRP A 206 -13.15 5.01 -3.82
N PRO A 207 -13.45 3.92 -3.13
CA PRO A 207 -14.10 3.99 -1.82
C PRO A 207 -13.23 4.81 -0.84
N PRO A 208 -13.82 5.35 0.24
CA PRO A 208 -13.04 5.89 1.34
C PRO A 208 -12.05 4.86 1.85
N GLU A 209 -10.83 5.29 2.10
CA GLU A 209 -9.77 4.44 2.62
C GLU A 209 -9.11 5.13 3.82
N TYR A 210 -8.88 4.38 4.88
CA TYR A 210 -8.18 4.88 6.06
C TYR A 210 -6.69 4.88 5.82
N THR A 211 -6.10 6.04 5.95
CA THR A 211 -4.68 6.24 5.69
C THR A 211 -4.09 7.20 6.72
N ASN A 212 -3.02 6.81 7.37
CA ASN A 212 -2.30 7.64 8.34
C ASN A 212 -3.23 8.31 9.37
N GLY A 213 -4.14 7.55 9.96
CA GLY A 213 -5.00 8.02 11.04
C GLY A 213 -6.32 8.68 10.63
N VAL A 214 -6.58 8.86 9.32
CA VAL A 214 -7.74 9.59 8.80
C VAL A 214 -8.31 8.95 7.54
N PHE A 215 -9.56 9.29 7.19
CA PHE A 215 -10.12 8.98 5.87
C PHE A 215 -10.05 10.19 4.95
N ILE A 216 -9.69 9.96 3.69
CA ILE A 216 -9.90 10.93 2.62
C ILE A 216 -11.29 10.67 2.05
N ILE A 217 -12.14 11.69 2.02
CA ILE A 217 -13.48 11.58 1.45
C ILE A 217 -13.79 12.73 0.47
N GLN A 218 -14.60 12.39 -0.54
CA GLN A 218 -15.20 13.34 -1.48
C GLN A 218 -16.68 13.46 -1.20
N THR A 219 -17.22 14.68 -1.25
CA THR A 219 -18.64 14.96 -1.11
C THR A 219 -19.10 16.00 -2.14
N GLY A 220 -20.40 15.99 -2.48
CA GLY A 220 -21.01 16.97 -3.37
C GLY A 220 -20.55 16.90 -4.83
N GLY A 221 -19.98 15.75 -5.24
CA GLY A 221 -19.48 15.55 -6.60
C GLY A 221 -20.55 15.04 -7.56
N THR A 222 -20.41 15.45 -8.83
CA THR A 222 -21.01 14.76 -9.97
C THR A 222 -19.93 13.89 -10.63
N GLN A 223 -20.28 12.68 -11.00
CA GLN A 223 -19.37 11.74 -11.64
C GLN A 223 -19.40 11.91 -13.16
N TRP A 224 -18.23 11.66 -13.81
CA TRP A 224 -18.13 11.66 -15.26
C TRP A 224 -17.87 10.25 -15.76
N GLU A 225 -18.62 9.81 -16.74
CA GLU A 225 -18.32 8.60 -17.50
C GLU A 225 -17.46 8.94 -18.72
N THR A 226 -16.33 8.23 -18.90
CA THR A 226 -15.48 8.33 -20.09
C THR A 226 -15.49 7.03 -20.89
N GLY A 227 -16.63 6.33 -20.96
CA GLY A 227 -16.77 5.07 -21.69
C GLY A 227 -16.13 3.84 -21.02
N MET A 228 -15.21 4.00 -20.08
CA MET A 228 -14.59 2.89 -19.33
C MET A 228 -14.29 3.18 -17.85
N ALA A 229 -14.52 4.38 -17.36
CA ALA A 229 -14.33 4.73 -15.95
C ALA A 229 -15.15 5.95 -15.55
N TYR A 230 -15.74 5.89 -14.37
CA TYR A 230 -16.41 7.03 -13.74
C TYR A 230 -15.33 7.91 -13.09
N ARG A 231 -15.39 9.22 -13.26
CA ARG A 231 -14.54 10.17 -12.56
C ARG A 231 -15.39 11.10 -11.73
N GLY A 232 -15.09 11.22 -10.45
CA GLY A 232 -15.68 12.26 -9.60
C GLY A 232 -15.24 13.63 -10.10
N CYS A 233 -16.19 14.50 -10.45
CA CYS A 233 -15.94 15.88 -10.85
C CYS A 233 -16.78 16.82 -10.00
N ASN A 234 -16.25 18.01 -9.71
CA ASN A 234 -16.91 19.10 -9.00
C ASN A 234 -17.24 18.85 -7.52
N GLY A 235 -16.87 17.70 -6.93
CA GLY A 235 -16.95 17.50 -5.49
C GLY A 235 -15.83 18.25 -4.76
N THR A 236 -15.97 18.33 -3.45
CA THR A 236 -14.91 18.81 -2.58
C THR A 236 -14.35 17.65 -1.75
N PHE A 237 -13.06 17.73 -1.50
CA PHE A 237 -12.32 16.73 -0.74
C PHE A 237 -11.97 17.27 0.64
N GLY A 238 -11.86 16.38 1.59
CA GLY A 238 -11.37 16.68 2.93
C GLY A 238 -11.00 15.43 3.70
N LEU A 239 -10.46 15.64 4.88
CA LEU A 239 -10.11 14.59 5.82
C LEU A 239 -11.17 14.48 6.92
N ILE A 240 -11.48 13.26 7.34
CA ILE A 240 -12.30 13.00 8.54
C ILE A 240 -11.59 12.01 9.47
N ASP A 241 -11.88 12.11 10.75
CA ASP A 241 -11.47 11.14 11.76
C ASP A 241 -12.39 9.90 11.79
N LYS A 242 -12.03 8.91 12.62
CA LYS A 242 -12.82 7.68 12.83
C LYS A 242 -14.22 7.94 13.38
N THR A 243 -14.50 9.12 13.93
CA THR A 243 -15.82 9.50 14.45
C THR A 243 -16.68 10.25 13.42
N GLY A 244 -16.13 10.42 12.18
CA GLY A 244 -16.82 11.06 11.07
C GLY A 244 -16.73 12.59 11.07
N ASN A 245 -15.97 13.20 11.98
CA ASN A 245 -15.81 14.65 12.05
C ASN A 245 -14.75 15.13 11.05
N TRP A 246 -15.01 16.31 10.46
CA TRP A 246 -14.04 16.95 9.58
C TRP A 246 -12.77 17.36 10.35
N ILE A 247 -11.62 17.09 9.74
CA ILE A 247 -10.31 17.53 10.19
C ILE A 247 -9.87 18.70 9.31
N GLY A 248 -9.93 19.90 9.86
CA GLY A 248 -9.58 21.11 9.13
C GLY A 248 -10.53 21.45 7.98
N ARG A 249 -9.98 21.88 6.87
CA ARG A 249 -10.75 22.27 5.68
C ARG A 249 -11.19 21.07 4.85
N HIS A 250 -12.30 21.24 4.13
CA HIS A 250 -12.87 20.22 3.26
C HIS A 250 -13.40 20.82 1.93
N ASP A 251 -12.72 21.87 1.45
CA ASP A 251 -13.04 22.59 0.21
C ASP A 251 -11.95 22.42 -0.86
N TYR A 252 -11.18 21.32 -0.80
CA TYR A 252 -10.14 21.04 -1.78
C TYR A 252 -10.73 20.51 -3.09
N GLN A 253 -10.13 20.91 -4.21
CA GLN A 253 -10.49 20.44 -5.55
C GLN A 253 -9.90 19.05 -5.87
N SER A 254 -8.81 18.70 -5.18
CA SER A 254 -8.25 17.35 -5.16
C SER A 254 -7.53 17.12 -3.83
N LEU A 255 -7.49 15.87 -3.39
CA LEU A 255 -6.78 15.42 -2.21
C LEU A 255 -6.37 13.96 -2.41
N SER A 256 -5.11 13.65 -2.21
CA SER A 256 -4.57 12.31 -2.33
C SER A 256 -3.50 12.06 -1.27
N TRP A 257 -3.30 10.80 -0.94
CA TRP A 257 -2.12 10.33 -0.22
C TRP A 257 -1.07 9.93 -1.25
N ALA A 258 0.05 10.61 -1.29
CA ALA A 258 1.11 10.36 -2.25
C ALA A 258 2.48 10.62 -1.60
N ASP A 259 3.43 9.71 -1.82
CA ASP A 259 4.79 9.79 -1.25
C ASP A 259 4.77 10.03 0.27
N GLN A 260 3.78 9.43 0.96
CA GLN A 260 3.52 9.58 2.40
C GLN A 260 3.14 11.02 2.84
N HIS A 261 2.52 11.77 1.92
CA HIS A 261 1.96 13.11 2.19
C HIS A 261 0.50 13.19 1.78
N PHE A 262 -0.31 13.92 2.54
CA PHE A 262 -1.61 14.38 2.08
C PHE A 262 -1.39 15.62 1.18
N VAL A 263 -1.52 15.43 -0.13
CA VAL A 263 -1.35 16.48 -1.13
C VAL A 263 -2.72 16.97 -1.56
N ALA A 264 -3.03 18.21 -1.19
CA ALA A 264 -4.30 18.88 -1.50
C ALA A 264 -4.11 19.99 -2.52
N ARG A 265 -5.13 20.25 -3.36
CA ARG A 265 -5.15 21.37 -4.29
C ARG A 265 -6.40 22.22 -4.07
N ARG A 266 -6.20 23.54 -3.94
CA ARG A 266 -7.26 24.53 -3.80
C ARG A 266 -6.90 25.82 -4.56
N ASN A 267 -7.79 26.31 -5.39
CA ASN A 267 -7.61 27.55 -6.18
C ASN A 267 -6.28 27.58 -6.96
N GLY A 268 -5.93 26.43 -7.57
CA GLY A 268 -4.71 26.28 -8.36
C GLY A 268 -3.41 26.16 -7.57
N LYS A 269 -3.47 26.21 -6.22
CA LYS A 269 -2.30 26.07 -5.34
C LYS A 269 -2.31 24.71 -4.66
N TYR A 270 -1.12 24.18 -4.38
CA TYR A 270 -0.92 22.95 -3.64
C TYR A 270 -0.64 23.21 -2.16
N TYR A 271 -1.06 22.28 -1.33
CA TYR A 271 -0.89 22.29 0.12
C TYR A 271 -0.55 20.88 0.61
N LEU A 272 0.32 20.79 1.59
CA LEU A 272 0.52 19.58 2.38
C LEU A 272 -0.33 19.68 3.65
N LEU A 273 -1.07 18.60 3.98
CA LEU A 273 -1.88 18.54 5.18
C LEU A 273 -1.19 17.63 6.20
N ASP A 274 -1.28 17.97 7.47
CA ASP A 274 -0.66 17.22 8.58
C ASP A 274 -1.55 16.11 9.17
N GLY A 275 -2.75 15.89 8.61
CA GLY A 275 -3.73 14.96 9.16
C GLY A 275 -4.39 15.42 10.48
N LYS A 276 -4.05 16.61 10.99
CA LYS A 276 -4.60 17.20 12.21
C LYS A 276 -5.31 18.53 11.99
N GLY A 277 -5.43 18.94 10.73
CA GLY A 277 -6.09 20.18 10.31
C GLY A 277 -5.16 21.32 9.90
N GLY A 278 -3.85 21.14 10.05
CA GLY A 278 -2.84 22.11 9.60
C GLY A 278 -2.61 22.01 8.08
N GLU A 279 -2.39 23.15 7.44
CA GLU A 279 -2.07 23.30 6.01
C GLU A 279 -0.72 23.99 5.86
N THR A 280 0.17 23.44 5.04
CA THR A 280 1.43 24.08 4.62
C THR A 280 1.39 24.33 3.11
N PRO A 281 1.45 25.59 2.63
CA PRO A 281 1.50 25.87 1.21
C PRO A 281 2.77 25.29 0.57
N VAL A 282 2.62 24.64 -0.58
CA VAL A 282 3.77 24.20 -1.39
C VAL A 282 4.24 25.35 -2.24
N THR A 283 5.49 25.77 -2.08
CA THR A 283 6.11 26.91 -2.77
C THR A 283 6.98 26.50 -3.94
N VAL A 284 7.34 25.21 -4.03
CA VAL A 284 8.11 24.67 -5.17
C VAL A 284 7.19 24.36 -6.35
N GLN A 285 7.74 24.44 -7.56
CA GLN A 285 7.02 23.97 -8.74
C GLN A 285 6.99 22.42 -8.69
N MET A 286 5.79 21.86 -8.56
CA MET A 286 5.57 20.43 -8.57
C MET A 286 5.25 19.92 -9.97
N GLU A 287 5.98 18.91 -10.41
CA GLU A 287 5.70 18.17 -11.65
C GLU A 287 5.47 16.70 -11.30
N MET A 288 4.23 16.25 -11.51
CA MET A 288 3.85 14.87 -11.19
C MET A 288 4.66 13.87 -12.03
N TYR A 289 5.30 12.92 -11.37
CA TYR A 289 6.16 11.87 -11.96
C TYR A 289 7.34 12.38 -12.80
N ARG A 290 7.80 13.62 -12.59
CA ARG A 290 8.93 14.18 -13.30
C ARG A 290 10.02 14.64 -12.36
N TYR A 291 11.24 14.22 -12.63
CA TYR A 291 12.45 14.70 -11.97
C TYR A 291 12.90 16.02 -12.57
N SER A 292 13.47 16.90 -11.73
CA SER A 292 14.13 18.11 -12.19
C SER A 292 15.30 17.76 -13.12
N SER A 293 15.64 18.67 -14.04
CA SER A 293 16.69 18.44 -15.04
C SER A 293 18.06 18.07 -14.44
N TRP A 294 18.36 18.59 -13.24
CA TRP A 294 19.61 18.29 -12.55
C TRP A 294 19.67 16.87 -11.98
N ALA A 295 18.52 16.30 -11.60
CA ALA A 295 18.44 14.97 -10.98
C ALA A 295 18.16 13.85 -12.00
N LYS A 296 17.67 14.23 -13.20
CA LYS A 296 17.16 13.27 -14.18
C LYS A 296 18.15 12.20 -14.58
N LYS A 297 19.41 12.54 -14.78
CA LYS A 297 20.45 11.59 -15.21
C LYS A 297 20.66 10.48 -14.19
N GLU A 298 20.82 10.85 -12.93
CA GLU A 298 21.00 9.88 -11.84
C GLU A 298 19.70 9.10 -11.56
N ALA A 299 18.53 9.72 -11.68
CA ALA A 299 17.26 9.02 -11.53
C ALA A 299 17.03 7.98 -12.65
N ASP A 300 17.37 8.31 -13.90
CA ASP A 300 17.31 7.34 -15.00
C ASP A 300 18.30 6.17 -14.77
N ALA A 301 19.48 6.43 -14.22
CA ALA A 301 20.44 5.39 -13.86
C ALA A 301 19.95 4.54 -12.68
N ALA A 302 19.42 5.15 -11.62
CA ALA A 302 18.86 4.48 -10.45
C ALA A 302 17.76 3.48 -10.85
N GLN A 303 16.90 3.82 -11.79
CA GLN A 303 15.87 2.92 -12.30
C GLN A 303 16.46 1.65 -12.95
N THR A 304 17.62 1.75 -13.60
CA THR A 304 18.30 0.58 -14.20
C THR A 304 18.98 -0.31 -13.16
N HIS A 305 19.15 0.18 -11.93
CA HIS A 305 19.74 -0.52 -10.81
C HIS A 305 18.70 -0.98 -9.77
N ASP A 306 17.42 -1.04 -10.16
CA ASP A 306 16.31 -1.44 -9.29
C ASP A 306 16.18 -0.58 -8.02
N ILE A 307 16.59 0.69 -8.08
CA ILE A 307 16.35 1.68 -7.03
C ILE A 307 15.01 2.37 -7.33
N GLU A 308 14.15 2.51 -6.31
CA GLU A 308 12.84 3.15 -6.45
C GLU A 308 12.93 4.58 -6.95
N THR A 309 12.27 4.86 -8.05
CA THR A 309 12.23 6.19 -8.70
C THR A 309 10.81 6.69 -8.97
N ARG A 310 9.78 5.90 -8.63
CA ARG A 310 8.38 6.22 -8.95
C ARG A 310 7.73 7.07 -7.85
N PHE A 311 8.26 8.27 -7.65
CA PHE A 311 7.64 9.27 -6.79
C PHE A 311 6.59 10.06 -7.56
N ALA A 312 5.43 10.28 -6.93
CA ALA A 312 4.40 11.11 -7.51
C ALA A 312 4.85 12.58 -7.61
N TYR A 313 5.59 13.06 -6.62
CA TYR A 313 6.12 14.42 -6.56
C TYR A 313 7.57 14.43 -6.08
N PRO A 314 8.56 14.15 -6.96
CA PRO A 314 9.98 14.04 -6.57
C PRO A 314 10.56 15.30 -5.91
N GLN A 315 9.93 16.47 -6.12
CA GLN A 315 10.37 17.75 -5.56
C GLN A 315 9.94 17.97 -4.11
N LEU A 316 9.06 17.10 -3.56
CA LEU A 316 8.68 17.18 -2.15
C LEU A 316 9.77 16.60 -1.24
N ASP A 317 9.80 17.10 -0.01
CA ASP A 317 10.67 16.57 1.02
C ASP A 317 10.27 15.13 1.36
N ILE A 318 11.24 14.24 1.41
CA ILE A 318 11.01 12.83 1.70
C ILE A 318 10.78 12.62 3.19
N THR A 319 9.86 11.70 3.52
CA THR A 319 9.62 11.32 4.91
C THR A 319 10.73 10.39 5.43
N ARG A 320 10.84 10.31 6.76
CA ARG A 320 11.82 9.46 7.43
C ARG A 320 11.61 7.98 7.12
N ALA A 321 10.34 7.52 7.06
CA ALA A 321 10.01 6.16 6.68
C ALA A 321 10.40 5.87 5.23
N LYS A 322 10.01 6.74 4.28
CA LYS A 322 10.32 6.52 2.85
C LYS A 322 11.82 6.56 2.56
N PHE A 323 12.57 7.41 3.27
CA PHE A 323 14.03 7.41 3.16
C PHE A 323 14.65 6.14 3.75
N THR A 324 14.10 5.61 4.87
CA THR A 324 14.54 4.33 5.45
C THR A 324 14.26 3.17 4.49
N GLU A 325 13.09 3.12 3.88
CA GLU A 325 12.74 2.15 2.84
C GLU A 325 13.77 2.16 1.69
N LEU A 326 14.12 3.35 1.16
CA LEU A 326 15.15 3.48 0.12
C LEU A 326 16.53 2.97 0.58
N THR A 327 16.92 3.23 1.83
CA THR A 327 18.20 2.71 2.37
C THR A 327 18.18 1.18 2.43
N MET A 328 17.08 0.58 2.84
CA MET A 328 16.92 -0.87 2.92
C MET A 328 16.82 -1.52 1.54
N GLN A 329 16.16 -0.87 0.60
CA GLN A 329 16.12 -1.32 -0.79
C GLN A 329 17.54 -1.35 -1.39
N LEU A 330 18.30 -0.26 -1.25
CA LEU A 330 19.67 -0.21 -1.74
C LEU A 330 20.55 -1.28 -1.10
N TYR A 331 20.43 -1.51 0.21
CA TYR A 331 21.14 -2.59 0.91
C TYR A 331 20.85 -3.96 0.30
N ARG A 332 19.57 -4.28 0.06
CA ARG A 332 19.14 -5.54 -0.57
C ARG A 332 19.59 -5.67 -2.03
N THR A 333 19.60 -4.56 -2.77
CA THR A 333 20.08 -4.52 -4.17
C THR A 333 21.60 -4.83 -4.26
N ILE A 334 22.40 -4.31 -3.32
CA ILE A 334 23.84 -4.57 -3.27
C ILE A 334 24.14 -5.98 -2.75
N TYR A 335 23.34 -6.48 -1.82
CA TYR A 335 23.53 -7.78 -1.17
C TYR A 335 22.30 -8.69 -1.31
N PRO A 336 21.94 -9.13 -2.52
CA PRO A 336 20.69 -9.87 -2.76
C PRO A 336 20.61 -11.23 -2.04
N ASP A 337 21.78 -11.84 -1.76
CA ASP A 337 21.86 -13.16 -1.12
C ASP A 337 22.15 -13.08 0.40
N ARG A 338 22.25 -11.86 0.95
CA ARG A 338 22.53 -11.68 2.38
C ARG A 338 21.23 -11.61 3.17
N GLU A 339 21.12 -12.43 4.20
CA GLU A 339 20.02 -12.31 5.16
C GLU A 339 20.10 -10.94 5.86
N VAL A 340 18.98 -10.22 5.86
CA VAL A 340 18.88 -8.92 6.51
C VAL A 340 18.53 -9.12 7.98
N PRO A 341 19.39 -8.66 8.93
CA PRO A 341 19.11 -8.81 10.35
C PRO A 341 17.90 -7.98 10.74
N GLN A 342 17.14 -8.46 11.72
CA GLN A 342 15.96 -7.78 12.26
C GLN A 342 16.17 -7.48 13.75
N SER A 343 15.75 -6.29 14.18
CA SER A 343 15.77 -5.86 15.57
C SER A 343 14.41 -6.08 16.22
N ASP A 344 14.40 -6.47 17.51
CA ASP A 344 13.17 -6.57 18.31
C ASP A 344 12.65 -5.19 18.77
N LYS A 345 13.35 -4.10 18.42
CA LYS A 345 12.97 -2.75 18.84
C LYS A 345 11.65 -2.33 18.20
N GLN A 346 10.71 -1.95 19.04
CA GLN A 346 9.40 -1.42 18.64
C GLN A 346 9.36 0.09 18.83
N PHE A 347 8.62 0.77 17.96
CA PHE A 347 8.34 2.21 18.08
C PHE A 347 6.84 2.42 18.18
N SER A 348 6.43 3.27 19.12
CA SER A 348 5.03 3.48 19.44
C SER A 348 4.19 4.14 18.34
N ASP A 349 4.83 4.66 17.31
CA ASP A 349 4.24 5.39 16.19
C ASP A 349 4.49 4.73 14.82
N CYS A 350 4.92 3.46 14.80
CA CYS A 350 5.08 2.64 13.60
C CYS A 350 4.02 1.54 13.60
N GLU A 351 2.79 1.87 13.20
CA GLU A 351 1.68 0.90 13.15
C GLU A 351 1.64 0.12 11.82
N ASP A 352 2.16 0.70 10.75
CA ASP A 352 2.23 0.06 9.42
C ASP A 352 3.29 -1.04 9.41
N ALA A 353 2.88 -2.27 9.06
CA ALA A 353 3.73 -3.45 9.12
C ALA A 353 4.92 -3.40 8.13
N GLU A 354 4.74 -2.79 6.95
CA GLU A 354 5.81 -2.66 5.95
C GLU A 354 6.85 -1.66 6.44
N ILE A 355 6.41 -0.49 6.92
CA ILE A 355 7.29 0.52 7.52
C ILE A 355 8.02 -0.08 8.73
N GLN A 356 7.32 -0.79 9.60
CA GLN A 356 7.90 -1.41 10.79
C GLN A 356 9.00 -2.41 10.44
N SER A 357 8.79 -3.26 9.43
CA SER A 357 9.80 -4.23 8.97
C SER A 357 11.09 -3.55 8.50
N ASP A 358 10.99 -2.54 7.63
CA ASP A 358 12.16 -1.82 7.14
C ASP A 358 12.87 -1.03 8.25
N VAL A 359 12.12 -0.44 9.17
CA VAL A 359 12.68 0.27 10.33
C VAL A 359 13.43 -0.68 11.26
N GLN A 360 12.90 -1.86 11.56
CA GLN A 360 13.56 -2.89 12.38
C GLN A 360 14.85 -3.41 11.74
N ASN A 361 14.83 -3.62 10.42
CA ASN A 361 16.03 -4.01 9.67
C ASN A 361 17.08 -2.90 9.69
N ALA A 362 16.68 -1.64 9.47
CA ALA A 362 17.58 -0.49 9.49
C ALA A 362 18.16 -0.23 10.90
N VAL A 363 17.39 -0.51 11.98
CA VAL A 363 17.89 -0.47 13.37
C VAL A 363 18.95 -1.56 13.58
N ALA A 364 18.69 -2.79 13.14
CA ALA A 364 19.64 -3.90 13.30
C ALA A 364 20.97 -3.65 12.55
N LEU A 365 20.92 -2.96 11.42
CA LEU A 365 22.08 -2.52 10.64
C LEU A 365 22.74 -1.24 11.19
N GLY A 366 22.17 -0.62 12.24
CA GLY A 366 22.68 0.63 12.82
C GLY A 366 22.43 1.88 11.97
N ILE A 367 21.61 1.80 10.93
CA ILE A 367 21.30 2.93 10.02
C ILE A 367 20.42 3.97 10.72
N VAL A 368 19.45 3.52 11.52
CA VAL A 368 18.52 4.38 12.29
C VAL A 368 18.44 3.94 13.74
N ASN A 369 18.10 4.87 14.65
CA ASN A 369 18.01 4.56 16.09
C ASN A 369 16.64 4.91 16.72
N GLY A 370 15.82 5.75 16.09
CA GLY A 370 14.63 6.39 16.69
C GLY A 370 15.00 7.52 17.64
N TYR A 371 13.99 8.06 18.32
CA TYR A 371 14.12 9.17 19.26
C TYR A 371 14.12 8.68 20.72
N GLU A 372 14.55 9.55 21.65
CA GLU A 372 14.63 9.24 23.08
C GLU A 372 13.24 8.99 23.69
N ASP A 373 12.19 9.56 23.10
CA ASP A 373 10.79 9.38 23.52
C ASP A 373 10.16 8.05 23.07
N GLY A 374 10.95 7.17 22.45
CA GLY A 374 10.49 5.86 21.96
C GLY A 374 9.74 5.92 20.63
N THR A 375 9.75 7.07 19.94
CA THR A 375 9.14 7.23 18.61
C THR A 375 10.15 7.08 17.48
N PHE A 376 9.67 6.78 16.28
CA PHE A 376 10.44 6.81 15.04
C PHE A 376 10.15 8.04 14.18
N ARG A 377 8.93 8.57 14.28
CA ARG A 377 8.36 9.68 13.52
C ARG A 377 8.35 9.39 12.01
N PRO A 378 7.70 8.31 11.56
CA PRO A 378 7.78 7.80 10.19
C PRO A 378 7.41 8.83 9.13
N TYR A 379 6.37 9.62 9.36
CA TYR A 379 5.84 10.59 8.39
C TYR A 379 6.41 12.01 8.53
N ARG A 380 7.36 12.21 9.46
CA ARG A 380 8.10 13.48 9.52
C ARG A 380 9.12 13.54 8.38
N THR A 381 9.19 14.66 7.67
CA THR A 381 10.24 14.90 6.68
C THR A 381 11.61 15.01 7.37
N ILE A 382 12.65 14.55 6.67
CA ILE A 382 14.03 14.62 7.19
C ILE A 382 14.75 15.85 6.70
N SER A 383 15.68 16.35 7.53
CA SER A 383 16.61 17.40 7.12
C SER A 383 17.80 16.82 6.35
N ARG A 384 18.54 17.69 5.65
CA ARG A 384 19.75 17.29 4.92
C ARG A 384 20.84 16.72 5.82
N GLU A 385 21.00 17.24 7.05
CA GLU A 385 21.96 16.68 8.00
C GLU A 385 21.51 15.31 8.55
N GLU A 386 20.20 15.10 8.75
CA GLU A 386 19.67 13.78 9.11
C GLU A 386 19.87 12.76 7.98
N ALA A 387 19.65 13.17 6.74
CA ALA A 387 19.93 12.33 5.57
C ALA A 387 21.42 11.98 5.49
N ALA A 388 22.33 12.93 5.70
CA ALA A 388 23.76 12.68 5.71
C ALA A 388 24.17 11.66 6.78
N ALA A 389 23.59 11.75 7.98
CA ALA A 389 23.86 10.80 9.07
C ALA A 389 23.36 9.38 8.72
N MET A 390 22.17 9.26 8.13
CA MET A 390 21.63 7.97 7.70
C MET A 390 22.47 7.37 6.55
N LEU A 391 22.86 8.18 5.55
CA LEU A 391 23.70 7.76 4.44
C LEU A 391 25.08 7.29 4.91
N ASN A 392 25.71 7.99 5.85
CA ASN A 392 27.00 7.59 6.39
C ASN A 392 26.93 6.23 7.11
N ARG A 393 25.86 6.01 7.87
CA ARG A 393 25.62 4.72 8.54
C ARG A 393 25.29 3.62 7.54
N LEU A 394 24.54 3.91 6.50
CA LEU A 394 24.30 2.96 5.40
C LEU A 394 25.61 2.60 4.70
N TYR A 395 26.46 3.59 4.38
CA TYR A 395 27.79 3.36 3.79
C TYR A 395 28.63 2.41 4.64
N THR A 396 28.63 2.61 5.97
CA THR A 396 29.31 1.72 6.92
C THR A 396 28.70 0.31 6.92
N ALA A 397 27.37 0.19 6.88
CA ALA A 397 26.67 -1.10 6.84
C ALA A 397 26.94 -1.87 5.54
N LEU A 398 27.22 -1.15 4.44
CA LEU A 398 27.68 -1.71 3.16
C LEU A 398 29.17 -2.11 3.16
N GLY A 399 29.91 -1.89 4.25
CA GLY A 399 31.31 -2.24 4.38
C GLY A 399 32.29 -1.09 4.04
N GLY A 400 31.75 0.06 3.70
CA GLY A 400 32.54 1.24 3.41
C GLY A 400 33.23 1.79 4.65
N THR A 401 34.42 2.38 4.45
CA THR A 401 35.19 3.06 5.51
C THR A 401 35.29 4.54 5.19
N VAL A 402 35.12 5.36 6.20
CA VAL A 402 35.22 6.80 6.08
C VAL A 402 36.36 7.29 6.98
N ASP A 403 37.43 7.71 6.35
CA ASP A 403 38.45 8.50 7.03
C ASP A 403 38.06 9.97 6.86
N THR A 404 37.69 10.64 7.94
CA THR A 404 37.42 12.08 7.91
C THR A 404 38.74 12.83 7.69
N VAL A 405 38.97 13.30 6.47
CA VAL A 405 40.06 14.22 6.16
C VAL A 405 39.56 15.64 6.30
N PRO A 406 40.19 16.52 7.09
CA PRO A 406 39.82 17.93 7.14
C PRO A 406 40.02 18.57 5.77
N GLY A 407 38.95 18.74 5.04
CA GLY A 407 38.89 19.51 3.79
C GLY A 407 38.45 20.94 4.05
N GLU A 408 38.13 21.68 2.98
CA GLU A 408 37.51 22.99 3.05
C GLU A 408 36.14 22.87 3.76
N THR A 409 35.84 23.75 4.72
CA THR A 409 34.59 23.75 5.45
C THR A 409 33.48 24.42 4.62
N TYR A 410 32.21 24.01 4.83
CA TYR A 410 31.08 24.70 4.26
C TYR A 410 30.93 26.11 4.84
N ALA A 411 30.44 27.06 4.04
CA ALA A 411 30.25 28.45 4.48
C ALA A 411 29.26 28.58 5.65
N ASP A 412 28.37 27.62 5.81
CA ASP A 412 27.37 27.51 6.87
C ASP A 412 27.68 26.40 7.87
N ASP A 413 28.94 25.98 7.99
CA ASP A 413 29.41 24.92 8.89
C ASP A 413 28.90 25.07 10.34
N ALA A 414 28.85 26.30 10.85
CA ALA A 414 28.35 26.57 12.19
C ALA A 414 26.86 26.24 12.39
N GLN A 415 26.09 26.00 11.32
CA GLN A 415 24.68 25.58 11.37
C GLN A 415 24.51 24.06 11.39
N ILE A 416 25.57 23.31 11.09
CA ILE A 416 25.56 21.84 11.16
C ILE A 416 25.68 21.44 12.62
N ASP A 417 24.73 20.64 13.10
CA ASP A 417 24.77 20.11 14.46
C ASP A 417 25.99 19.18 14.65
N ASP A 418 26.57 19.19 15.84
CA ASP A 418 27.79 18.42 16.14
C ASP A 418 27.64 16.92 15.86
N TRP A 419 26.45 16.36 16.13
CA TRP A 419 26.16 14.95 15.89
C TRP A 419 26.13 14.56 14.40
N ALA A 420 25.91 15.50 13.48
CA ALA A 420 25.83 15.27 12.04
C ALA A 420 27.11 15.65 11.30
N ARG A 421 27.96 16.49 11.92
CA ARG A 421 29.13 17.10 11.26
C ARG A 421 30.03 16.11 10.55
N ASP A 422 30.48 15.08 11.24
CA ASP A 422 31.33 14.04 10.66
C ASP A 422 30.69 13.34 9.48
N SER A 423 29.38 13.05 9.57
CA SER A 423 28.62 12.41 8.49
C SER A 423 28.47 13.31 7.27
N VAL A 424 28.24 14.61 7.47
CA VAL A 424 28.15 15.60 6.38
C VAL A 424 29.45 15.63 5.57
N TYR A 425 30.58 15.70 6.26
CA TYR A 425 31.89 15.76 5.59
C TYR A 425 32.31 14.42 4.99
N ALA A 426 31.95 13.31 5.64
CA ALA A 426 32.13 11.97 5.09
C ALA A 426 31.39 11.78 3.76
N MET A 427 30.13 12.16 3.70
CA MET A 427 29.29 12.03 2.48
C MET A 427 29.76 12.98 1.36
N ARG A 428 30.33 14.13 1.72
CA ARG A 428 30.99 15.02 0.75
C ARG A 428 32.25 14.40 0.16
N GLU A 429 33.11 13.85 0.99
CA GLU A 429 34.39 13.21 0.57
C GLU A 429 34.14 12.06 -0.42
N LYS A 430 33.08 11.28 -0.18
CA LYS A 430 32.66 10.20 -1.08
C LYS A 430 31.86 10.69 -2.30
N ASN A 431 31.67 11.99 -2.49
CA ASN A 431 30.83 12.57 -3.55
C ASN A 431 29.39 12.03 -3.57
N ILE A 432 28.92 11.46 -2.48
CA ILE A 432 27.54 10.98 -2.33
C ILE A 432 26.62 12.17 -2.14
N MET A 433 26.98 13.07 -1.21
CA MET A 433 26.21 14.26 -0.89
C MET A 433 27.07 15.51 -1.07
N THR A 434 26.66 16.40 -1.97
CA THR A 434 27.40 17.65 -2.27
C THR A 434 26.69 18.86 -1.67
N GLY A 435 27.42 19.97 -1.53
CA GLY A 435 26.84 21.27 -1.14
C GLY A 435 25.93 21.87 -2.22
N LYS A 436 25.25 22.93 -1.82
CA LYS A 436 24.50 23.83 -2.70
C LYS A 436 25.36 25.01 -3.15
N GLN A 437 24.73 26.02 -3.80
CA GLN A 437 25.41 27.26 -4.21
C GLN A 437 26.11 27.94 -3.00
N ASP A 438 27.12 28.76 -3.28
CA ASP A 438 27.89 29.53 -2.32
C ASP A 438 28.61 28.66 -1.26
N ASN A 439 29.02 27.43 -1.63
CA ASN A 439 29.66 26.47 -0.75
C ASN A 439 28.89 26.23 0.57
N LYS A 440 27.54 26.15 0.51
CA LYS A 440 26.67 25.89 1.65
C LYS A 440 26.19 24.44 1.65
N PHE A 441 26.07 23.84 2.81
CA PHE A 441 25.43 22.54 3.00
C PHE A 441 23.93 22.67 3.18
N CYS A 442 23.45 23.71 3.85
CA CYS A 442 22.07 23.96 4.24
C CYS A 442 21.49 22.81 5.11
N PRO A 443 22.05 22.56 6.31
CA PRO A 443 21.78 21.34 7.11
C PRO A 443 20.32 21.21 7.53
N LYS A 444 19.62 22.31 7.77
CA LYS A 444 18.24 22.35 8.25
C LYS A 444 17.18 22.36 7.13
N ASP A 445 17.63 22.49 5.87
CA ASP A 445 16.71 22.38 4.74
C ASP A 445 16.09 20.99 4.67
N GLY A 446 14.86 20.89 4.16
CA GLY A 446 14.24 19.62 3.82
C GLY A 446 15.06 18.86 2.75
N TYR A 447 14.95 17.55 2.77
CA TYR A 447 15.61 16.67 1.83
C TYR A 447 14.61 16.07 0.87
N THR A 448 14.67 16.45 -0.41
CA THR A 448 13.64 16.04 -1.37
C THR A 448 13.80 14.59 -1.84
N ALA A 449 12.72 13.98 -2.34
CA ALA A 449 12.77 12.63 -2.88
C ALA A 449 13.75 12.52 -4.06
N GLU A 450 13.84 13.54 -4.94
CA GLU A 450 14.82 13.54 -6.02
C GLU A 450 16.28 13.60 -5.51
N GLN A 451 16.54 14.33 -4.43
CA GLN A 451 17.85 14.32 -3.78
C GLN A 451 18.17 12.95 -3.18
N ALA A 452 17.19 12.30 -2.58
CA ALA A 452 17.36 10.96 -2.02
C ALA A 452 17.73 9.94 -3.11
N VAL A 453 16.99 9.91 -4.22
CA VAL A 453 17.28 9.02 -5.36
C VAL A 453 18.68 9.26 -5.91
N VAL A 454 19.06 10.53 -6.12
CA VAL A 454 20.40 10.89 -6.61
C VAL A 454 21.50 10.37 -5.68
N THR A 455 21.33 10.48 -4.36
CA THR A 455 22.34 10.01 -3.42
C THR A 455 22.35 8.49 -3.27
N MET A 456 21.23 7.81 -3.39
CA MET A 456 21.19 6.33 -3.45
C MET A 456 21.94 5.82 -4.68
N GLU A 457 21.74 6.41 -5.85
CA GLU A 457 22.49 6.05 -7.07
C GLU A 457 23.98 6.28 -6.93
N ARG A 458 24.39 7.44 -6.39
CA ARG A 458 25.81 7.71 -6.14
C ARG A 458 26.44 6.74 -5.15
N MET A 459 25.70 6.35 -4.11
CA MET A 459 26.16 5.35 -3.16
C MET A 459 26.30 3.97 -3.82
N TYR A 460 25.35 3.56 -4.65
CA TYR A 460 25.44 2.34 -5.43
C TYR A 460 26.69 2.31 -6.31
N GLN A 461 27.01 3.43 -6.96
CA GLN A 461 28.22 3.55 -7.78
C GLN A 461 29.52 3.54 -6.95
N ALA A 462 29.49 4.06 -5.72
CA ALA A 462 30.67 4.10 -4.85
C ALA A 462 31.04 2.72 -4.27
N GLU A 463 30.08 1.78 -4.20
CA GLU A 463 30.26 0.43 -3.66
C GLU A 463 30.58 -0.63 -4.74
N ARG A 464 30.67 -0.23 -5.99
CA ARG A 464 31.06 -1.07 -7.13
C ARG A 464 32.43 -0.71 -7.69
#